data_99113bf66c553d4b728ec032bf2be765
#
_entry.id   99113bf66c553d4b728ec032bf2be765
#
_cell.length_a   1.000
_cell.length_b   1.000
_cell.length_c   1.000
_cell.angle_alpha   90.00
_cell.angle_beta   90.00
_cell.angle_gamma   90.00
#
_symmetry.space_group_name_H-M   'P 1'
#
loop_
_entity.id
_entity.type
_entity.pdbx_description
1 polymer ?
#
loop_
_entity_poly.entity_id
_entity_poly.type
_entity_poly.pdbx_seq_one_letter_code
_entity_poly.pdbx_strand_id
1 'polypeptide(L)'
;MDIEFYNKLNQALHGDAGKIDRVMRFRYLNEFVKPGQILFAGSSLMEQFPIQEFVADFDLPLTIYNRGVGGFTTSEMLACMQDCVYALRPAYIFINIGTNDLNDPACTPDVLRNRYRTILSGIREHLPQAKLFLLAYYPVNPDIADTGMKEVLKVRSNDCICRANEMVKELAAEVGAAYIDANDGIKDEKGQLKAEYTVEGMHMYANGYKAVLDRLLPHLLTLK
;
A
#
# COMPACT_ATOMS: atom_id res chain seq x y z
N MET A 1 25.82 -7.55 9.86
CA MET A 1 24.82 -6.48 9.68
C MET A 1 25.50 -5.29 9.03
N ASP A 2 24.96 -4.75 7.96
CA ASP A 2 25.47 -3.54 7.28
C ASP A 2 25.11 -2.31 8.14
N ILE A 3 26.08 -1.84 8.92
CA ILE A 3 25.89 -0.76 9.90
C ILE A 3 25.59 0.57 9.19
N GLU A 4 26.20 0.83 8.04
CA GLU A 4 25.94 2.05 7.28
C GLU A 4 24.51 2.08 6.77
N PHE A 5 24.03 0.98 6.22
CA PHE A 5 22.66 0.86 5.76
C PHE A 5 21.67 0.98 6.93
N TYR A 6 21.95 0.31 8.07
CA TYR A 6 21.12 0.44 9.27
C TYR A 6 21.02 1.92 9.73
N ASN A 7 22.12 2.64 9.77
CA ASN A 7 22.10 4.04 10.17
C ASN A 7 21.30 4.93 9.22
N LYS A 8 21.37 4.68 7.91
CA LYS A 8 20.53 5.37 6.91
C LYS A 8 19.05 5.11 7.15
N LEU A 9 18.66 3.85 7.38
CA LEU A 9 17.27 3.50 7.71
C LEU A 9 16.83 4.13 9.01
N ASN A 10 17.66 4.08 10.05
CA ASN A 10 17.36 4.66 11.35
C ASN A 10 17.06 6.16 11.26
N GLN A 11 17.81 6.89 10.46
CA GLN A 11 17.54 8.30 10.18
C GLN A 11 16.26 8.49 9.37
N ALA A 12 16.09 7.74 8.29
CA ALA A 12 14.95 7.88 7.37
C ALA A 12 13.61 7.46 7.99
N LEU A 13 13.64 6.52 8.93
CA LEU A 13 12.47 5.94 9.60
C LEU A 13 12.33 6.42 11.04
N HIS A 14 13.03 7.52 11.40
CA HIS A 14 12.90 8.20 12.70
C HIS A 14 13.08 7.26 13.91
N GLY A 15 13.95 6.25 13.79
CA GLY A 15 14.22 5.31 14.87
C GLY A 15 13.15 4.25 15.10
N ASP A 16 12.15 4.13 14.24
CA ASP A 16 11.11 3.09 14.34
C ASP A 16 11.72 1.71 14.09
N ALA A 17 11.97 0.98 15.16
CA ALA A 17 12.62 -0.33 15.12
C ALA A 17 11.83 -1.37 14.31
N GLY A 18 10.50 -1.31 14.33
CA GLY A 18 9.64 -2.23 13.57
C GLY A 18 9.77 -2.03 12.06
N LYS A 19 9.71 -0.77 11.63
CA LYS A 19 9.90 -0.41 10.21
C LYS A 19 11.33 -0.75 9.74
N ILE A 20 12.34 -0.43 10.55
CA ILE A 20 13.75 -0.73 10.24
C ILE A 20 13.95 -2.23 10.08
N ASP A 21 13.51 -3.06 11.05
CA ASP A 21 13.61 -4.53 10.97
C ASP A 21 12.92 -5.06 9.71
N ARG A 22 11.73 -4.53 9.40
CA ARG A 22 10.96 -4.96 8.23
C ARG A 22 11.71 -4.69 6.91
N VAL A 23 12.26 -3.49 6.73
CA VAL A 23 13.03 -3.13 5.53
C VAL A 23 14.35 -3.92 5.46
N MET A 24 15.02 -4.12 6.60
CA MET A 24 16.21 -4.97 6.68
C MET A 24 15.92 -6.40 6.21
N ARG A 25 14.81 -7.00 6.65
CA ARG A 25 14.37 -8.32 6.19
C ARG A 25 14.12 -8.34 4.69
N PHE A 26 13.51 -7.30 4.13
CA PHE A 26 13.27 -7.20 2.68
C PHE A 26 14.58 -7.20 1.89
N ARG A 27 15.60 -6.49 2.34
CA ARG A 27 16.92 -6.49 1.71
C ARG A 27 17.45 -7.89 1.50
N TYR A 28 17.44 -8.74 2.55
CA TYR A 28 17.91 -10.12 2.45
C TYR A 28 16.93 -11.02 1.67
N LEU A 29 15.63 -10.83 1.80
CA LEU A 29 14.64 -11.60 1.03
C LEU A 29 14.76 -11.31 -0.47
N ASN A 30 15.16 -10.11 -0.86
CA ASN A 30 15.29 -9.72 -2.25
C ASN A 30 16.42 -10.46 -2.99
N GLU A 31 17.34 -11.10 -2.27
CA GLU A 31 18.37 -11.99 -2.85
C GLU A 31 17.75 -13.25 -3.50
N PHE A 32 16.55 -13.64 -3.09
CA PHE A 32 15.87 -14.86 -3.52
C PHE A 32 14.67 -14.61 -4.45
N VAL A 33 14.36 -13.36 -4.78
CA VAL A 33 13.20 -13.04 -5.63
C VAL A 33 13.46 -13.38 -7.09
N LYS A 34 12.42 -13.82 -7.78
CA LYS A 34 12.41 -13.96 -9.23
C LYS A 34 11.98 -12.64 -9.86
N PRO A 35 12.79 -12.02 -10.73
CA PRO A 35 12.39 -10.82 -11.45
C PRO A 35 11.14 -11.04 -12.31
N GLY A 36 10.46 -9.95 -12.66
CA GLY A 36 9.32 -10.02 -13.58
C GLY A 36 8.00 -10.46 -12.92
N GLN A 37 7.97 -10.62 -11.60
CA GLN A 37 6.75 -11.03 -10.87
C GLN A 37 5.90 -9.83 -10.45
N ILE A 38 4.83 -10.11 -9.73
CA ILE A 38 3.90 -9.11 -9.20
C ILE A 38 4.41 -8.63 -7.84
N LEU A 39 4.39 -7.33 -7.63
CA LEU A 39 4.70 -6.69 -6.35
C LEU A 39 3.46 -6.00 -5.78
N PHE A 40 3.16 -6.28 -4.52
CA PHE A 40 2.27 -5.50 -3.68
C PHE A 40 3.12 -4.61 -2.77
N ALA A 41 2.97 -3.29 -2.86
CA ALA A 41 3.75 -2.32 -2.10
C ALA A 41 2.85 -1.28 -1.43
N GLY A 42 3.23 -0.83 -0.24
CA GLY A 42 2.43 0.16 0.50
C GLY A 42 2.68 0.15 2.00
N SER A 43 1.64 0.52 2.75
CA SER A 43 1.69 0.57 4.21
C SER A 43 1.07 -0.68 4.87
N SER A 44 0.52 -0.54 6.09
CA SER A 44 -0.07 -1.65 6.85
C SER A 44 -1.19 -2.38 6.10
N LEU A 45 -2.00 -1.67 5.32
CA LEU A 45 -3.08 -2.26 4.52
C LEU A 45 -2.57 -3.19 3.41
N MET A 46 -1.34 -2.98 2.94
CA MET A 46 -0.66 -3.93 2.05
C MET A 46 0.11 -4.99 2.85
N GLU A 47 0.79 -4.62 3.93
CA GLU A 47 1.52 -5.56 4.78
C GLU A 47 0.64 -6.70 5.29
N GLN A 48 -0.56 -6.35 5.77
CA GLN A 48 -1.51 -7.30 6.36
C GLN A 48 -2.35 -8.06 5.33
N PHE A 49 -2.22 -7.74 4.04
CA PHE A 49 -2.91 -8.47 2.99
C PHE A 49 -2.30 -9.88 2.87
N PRO A 50 -3.03 -10.96 3.22
CA PRO A 50 -2.49 -12.33 3.22
C PRO A 50 -2.44 -12.90 1.80
N ILE A 51 -1.85 -12.14 0.87
CA ILE A 51 -1.93 -12.44 -0.56
C ILE A 51 -1.22 -13.74 -0.94
N GLN A 52 -0.12 -14.09 -0.24
CA GLN A 52 0.59 -15.35 -0.51
C GLN A 52 -0.25 -16.56 -0.09
N GLU A 53 -0.99 -16.46 1.03
CA GLU A 53 -1.92 -17.51 1.47
C GLU A 53 -3.05 -17.64 0.44
N PHE A 54 -3.66 -16.54 0.01
CA PHE A 54 -4.71 -16.59 -1.01
C PHE A 54 -4.23 -17.15 -2.36
N VAL A 55 -3.00 -16.84 -2.76
CA VAL A 55 -2.41 -17.44 -3.96
C VAL A 55 -2.32 -18.95 -3.84
N ALA A 56 -1.90 -19.46 -2.68
CA ALA A 56 -1.80 -20.90 -2.42
C ALA A 56 -3.18 -21.55 -2.26
N ASP A 57 -4.07 -20.97 -1.45
CA ASP A 57 -5.38 -21.55 -1.10
C ASP A 57 -6.36 -21.59 -2.27
N PHE A 58 -6.22 -20.67 -3.22
CA PHE A 58 -7.06 -20.59 -4.42
C PHE A 58 -6.36 -21.10 -5.69
N ASP A 59 -5.22 -21.77 -5.55
CA ASP A 59 -4.42 -22.33 -6.67
C ASP A 59 -4.20 -21.30 -7.80
N LEU A 60 -3.94 -20.04 -7.45
CA LEU A 60 -3.73 -18.99 -8.43
C LEU A 60 -2.35 -19.17 -9.10
N PRO A 61 -2.27 -19.14 -10.45
CA PRO A 61 -1.01 -19.33 -11.17
C PRO A 61 -0.16 -18.05 -11.15
N LEU A 62 0.05 -17.48 -9.96
CA LEU A 62 0.70 -16.18 -9.77
C LEU A 62 1.83 -16.28 -8.74
N THR A 63 2.86 -15.48 -8.93
CA THR A 63 3.87 -15.21 -7.90
C THR A 63 3.75 -13.75 -7.48
N ILE A 64 3.38 -13.51 -6.23
CA ILE A 64 3.17 -12.17 -5.69
C ILE A 64 4.07 -11.95 -4.48
N TYR A 65 4.94 -10.95 -4.57
CA TYR A 65 5.75 -10.47 -3.45
C TYR A 65 5.03 -9.33 -2.73
N ASN A 66 4.98 -9.40 -1.41
CA ASN A 66 4.44 -8.32 -0.58
C ASN A 66 5.58 -7.58 0.11
N ARG A 67 5.67 -6.26 -0.12
CA ARG A 67 6.61 -5.33 0.51
C ARG A 67 5.89 -4.17 1.19
N GLY A 68 4.72 -4.44 1.77
CA GLY A 68 4.04 -3.51 2.67
C GLY A 68 4.81 -3.35 3.99
N VAL A 69 4.83 -2.12 4.52
CA VAL A 69 5.44 -1.78 5.81
C VAL A 69 4.45 -0.96 6.63
N GLY A 70 4.06 -1.49 7.78
CA GLY A 70 3.10 -0.85 8.68
C GLY A 70 3.49 0.58 9.04
N GLY A 71 2.53 1.48 9.01
CA GLY A 71 2.76 2.88 9.35
C GLY A 71 3.54 3.70 8.32
N PHE A 72 3.97 3.14 7.19
CA PHE A 72 4.70 3.91 6.17
C PHE A 72 3.90 5.09 5.67
N THR A 73 4.57 6.23 5.62
CA THR A 73 4.18 7.44 4.87
C THR A 73 4.81 7.43 3.48
N THR A 74 4.37 8.32 2.61
CA THR A 74 5.00 8.49 1.28
C THR A 74 6.46 8.90 1.38
N SER A 75 6.86 9.72 2.38
CA SER A 75 8.26 10.12 2.57
C SER A 75 9.15 8.94 3.03
N GLU A 76 8.67 8.10 3.92
CA GLU A 76 9.40 6.90 4.36
C GLU A 76 9.52 5.88 3.22
N MET A 77 8.46 5.71 2.41
CA MET A 77 8.54 4.86 1.23
C MET A 77 9.58 5.38 0.23
N LEU A 78 9.64 6.69 -0.03
CA LEU A 78 10.65 7.29 -0.90
C LEU A 78 12.08 6.96 -0.44
N ALA A 79 12.33 6.97 0.85
CA ALA A 79 13.64 6.62 1.40
C ALA A 79 14.00 5.12 1.26
N CYS A 80 12.98 4.26 1.10
CA CYS A 80 13.13 2.80 1.09
C CYS A 80 12.82 2.17 -0.29
N MET A 81 12.70 2.96 -1.36
CA MET A 81 12.32 2.49 -2.71
C MET A 81 13.22 1.36 -3.22
N GLN A 82 14.52 1.41 -2.92
CA GLN A 82 15.46 0.38 -3.36
C GLN A 82 15.05 -1.01 -2.87
N ASP A 83 14.76 -1.14 -1.57
CA ASP A 83 14.50 -2.42 -0.94
C ASP A 83 13.01 -2.84 -1.03
N CYS A 84 12.10 -1.86 -1.08
CA CYS A 84 10.67 -2.12 -1.16
C CYS A 84 10.16 -2.28 -2.61
N VAL A 85 10.88 -1.78 -3.63
CA VAL A 85 10.39 -1.79 -5.00
C VAL A 85 11.46 -2.22 -6.02
N TYR A 86 12.58 -1.47 -6.11
CA TYR A 86 13.47 -1.60 -7.25
C TYR A 86 14.24 -2.91 -7.29
N ALA A 87 14.72 -3.39 -6.14
CA ALA A 87 15.51 -4.62 -6.05
C ALA A 87 14.77 -5.87 -6.55
N LEU A 88 13.43 -5.86 -6.49
CA LEU A 88 12.61 -6.99 -6.96
C LEU A 88 12.50 -7.05 -8.49
N ARG A 89 12.76 -5.95 -9.19
CA ARG A 89 12.56 -5.82 -10.64
C ARG A 89 11.21 -6.39 -11.10
N PRO A 90 10.08 -5.93 -10.51
CA PRO A 90 8.76 -6.47 -10.82
C PRO A 90 8.29 -6.04 -12.21
N ALA A 91 7.49 -6.88 -12.88
CA ALA A 91 6.79 -6.51 -14.11
C ALA A 91 5.47 -5.78 -13.83
N TYR A 92 4.89 -6.00 -12.63
CA TYR A 92 3.58 -5.46 -12.24
C TYR A 92 3.65 -4.97 -10.79
N ILE A 93 3.20 -3.74 -10.54
CA ILE A 93 3.24 -3.14 -9.21
C ILE A 93 1.84 -2.68 -8.83
N PHE A 94 1.29 -3.25 -7.77
CA PHE A 94 0.07 -2.81 -7.11
C PHE A 94 0.47 -2.00 -5.88
N ILE A 95 0.11 -0.72 -5.84
CA ILE A 95 0.55 0.19 -4.78
C ILE A 95 -0.62 0.86 -4.08
N ASN A 96 -0.57 0.86 -2.72
CA ASN A 96 -1.47 1.60 -1.84
C ASN A 96 -0.64 2.26 -0.74
N ILE A 97 -0.35 3.56 -0.90
CA ILE A 97 0.49 4.34 0.01
C ILE A 97 -0.06 5.77 0.14
N GLY A 98 0.04 6.38 1.31
CA GLY A 98 -0.33 7.78 1.55
C GLY A 98 -1.44 7.97 2.57
N THR A 99 -2.13 6.91 3.01
CA THR A 99 -3.18 7.05 4.03
C THR A 99 -2.64 7.50 5.39
N ASN A 100 -1.39 7.15 5.73
CA ASN A 100 -0.75 7.61 6.97
C ASN A 100 -0.35 9.09 6.90
N ASP A 101 -0.06 9.59 5.71
CA ASP A 101 0.20 11.01 5.47
C ASP A 101 -1.01 11.89 5.81
N LEU A 102 -2.24 11.37 5.63
CA LEU A 102 -3.47 12.09 5.96
C LEU A 102 -3.62 12.41 7.46
N ASN A 103 -2.87 11.72 8.33
CA ASN A 103 -2.88 11.98 9.77
C ASN A 103 -1.94 13.13 10.19
N ASP A 104 -1.06 13.56 9.31
CA ASP A 104 -0.10 14.64 9.58
C ASP A 104 -0.68 15.97 9.08
N PRO A 105 -1.02 16.92 9.97
CA PRO A 105 -1.53 18.24 9.57
C PRO A 105 -0.54 19.03 8.68
N ALA A 106 0.76 18.74 8.76
CA ALA A 106 1.77 19.35 7.90
C ALA A 106 1.79 18.74 6.48
N CYS A 107 1.20 17.57 6.29
CA CYS A 107 1.07 16.94 4.98
C CYS A 107 -0.18 17.44 4.26
N THR A 108 -0.10 18.60 3.65
CA THR A 108 -1.19 19.14 2.83
C THR A 108 -1.47 18.24 1.61
N PRO A 109 -2.64 18.33 0.97
CA PRO A 109 -2.95 17.57 -0.26
C PRO A 109 -1.88 17.74 -1.35
N ASP A 110 -1.30 18.93 -1.51
CA ASP A 110 -0.24 19.19 -2.48
C ASP A 110 1.07 18.49 -2.09
N VAL A 111 1.41 18.46 -0.81
CA VAL A 111 2.58 17.74 -0.31
C VAL A 111 2.44 16.25 -0.58
N LEU A 112 1.28 15.66 -0.24
CA LEU A 112 0.99 14.25 -0.50
C LEU A 112 1.05 13.95 -2.01
N ARG A 113 0.39 14.77 -2.84
CA ARG A 113 0.39 14.64 -4.30
C ARG A 113 1.83 14.65 -4.86
N ASN A 114 2.65 15.60 -4.43
CA ASN A 114 4.01 15.73 -4.92
C ASN A 114 4.91 14.57 -4.49
N ARG A 115 4.81 14.12 -3.24
CA ARG A 115 5.54 12.93 -2.76
C ARG A 115 5.12 11.67 -3.52
N TYR A 116 3.82 11.46 -3.70
CA TYR A 116 3.33 10.29 -4.44
C TYR A 116 3.78 10.35 -5.92
N ARG A 117 3.67 11.52 -6.56
CA ARG A 117 4.21 11.73 -7.92
C ARG A 117 5.71 11.37 -7.99
N THR A 118 6.50 11.76 -7.00
CA THR A 118 7.93 11.41 -6.95
C THR A 118 8.15 9.91 -6.87
N ILE A 119 7.36 9.18 -6.07
CA ILE A 119 7.39 7.71 -6.02
C ILE A 119 7.14 7.14 -7.42
N LEU A 120 6.07 7.57 -8.09
CA LEU A 120 5.66 7.04 -9.38
C LEU A 120 6.67 7.38 -10.50
N SER A 121 7.22 8.60 -10.49
CA SER A 121 8.28 9.01 -11.43
C SER A 121 9.53 8.19 -11.24
N GLY A 122 9.94 7.94 -9.99
CA GLY A 122 11.08 7.07 -9.68
C GLY A 122 10.85 5.64 -10.17
N ILE A 123 9.63 5.11 -10.04
CA ILE A 123 9.31 3.78 -10.59
C ILE A 123 9.43 3.79 -12.12
N ARG A 124 8.90 4.82 -12.79
CA ARG A 124 9.01 4.92 -14.27
C ARG A 124 10.45 5.03 -14.74
N GLU A 125 11.30 5.72 -14.00
CA GLU A 125 12.73 5.88 -14.31
C GLU A 125 13.49 4.56 -14.15
N HIS A 126 13.32 3.87 -13.01
CA HIS A 126 14.09 2.67 -12.68
C HIS A 126 13.50 1.39 -13.30
N LEU A 127 12.18 1.36 -13.54
CA LEU A 127 11.43 0.21 -14.02
C LEU A 127 10.49 0.62 -15.17
N PRO A 128 11.02 1.12 -16.30
CA PRO A 128 10.21 1.73 -17.36
C PRO A 128 9.20 0.78 -18.00
N GLN A 129 9.43 -0.52 -17.93
CA GLN A 129 8.54 -1.54 -18.48
C GLN A 129 7.48 -2.04 -17.48
N ALA A 130 7.61 -1.70 -16.19
CA ALA A 130 6.67 -2.16 -15.18
C ALA A 130 5.28 -1.53 -15.39
N LYS A 131 4.25 -2.36 -15.33
CA LYS A 131 2.86 -1.88 -15.33
C LYS A 131 2.45 -1.51 -13.91
N LEU A 132 1.90 -0.31 -13.74
CA LEU A 132 1.50 0.25 -12.46
C LEU A 132 -0.02 0.18 -12.29
N PHE A 133 -0.44 -0.24 -11.10
CA PHE A 133 -1.81 -0.29 -10.63
C PHE A 133 -1.89 0.47 -9.30
N LEU A 134 -2.52 1.62 -9.29
CA LEU A 134 -2.74 2.42 -8.10
C LEU A 134 -4.08 2.01 -7.49
N LEU A 135 -4.05 1.53 -6.26
CA LEU A 135 -5.25 1.10 -5.56
C LEU A 135 -5.88 2.29 -4.83
N ALA A 136 -7.19 2.40 -4.91
CA ALA A 136 -7.94 3.31 -4.06
C ALA A 136 -7.65 3.05 -2.58
N TYR A 137 -7.60 4.10 -1.76
CA TYR A 137 -7.59 3.97 -0.31
C TYR A 137 -8.92 3.38 0.16
N TYR A 138 -8.85 2.47 1.11
CA TYR A 138 -10.03 1.79 1.63
C TYR A 138 -10.81 2.69 2.60
N PRO A 139 -12.15 2.52 2.67
CA PRO A 139 -12.98 3.25 3.62
C PRO A 139 -12.65 2.83 5.06
N VAL A 140 -13.06 3.65 6.01
CA VAL A 140 -12.95 3.40 7.45
C VAL A 140 -14.33 3.31 8.09
N ASN A 141 -14.41 2.72 9.29
CA ASN A 141 -15.66 2.62 10.06
C ASN A 141 -15.46 3.21 11.46
N PRO A 142 -15.81 4.48 11.69
CA PRO A 142 -15.68 5.11 12.98
C PRO A 142 -16.69 4.61 14.03
N ASP A 143 -17.78 3.94 13.60
CA ASP A 143 -18.85 3.49 14.52
C ASP A 143 -18.36 2.38 15.47
N ILE A 144 -17.44 1.53 14.98
CA ILE A 144 -16.88 0.41 15.77
C ILE A 144 -15.51 0.70 16.39
N ALA A 145 -14.89 1.82 16.04
CA ALA A 145 -13.58 2.20 16.54
C ALA A 145 -13.61 2.50 18.05
N ASP A 146 -12.55 2.14 18.77
CA ASP A 146 -12.34 2.58 20.14
C ASP A 146 -12.07 4.10 20.22
N THR A 147 -11.94 4.63 21.43
CA THR A 147 -11.76 6.08 21.63
C THR A 147 -10.49 6.61 20.96
N GLY A 148 -9.38 5.86 21.02
CA GLY A 148 -8.11 6.27 20.41
C GLY A 148 -8.18 6.26 18.89
N MET A 149 -8.72 5.20 18.33
CA MET A 149 -8.89 5.08 16.89
C MET A 149 -9.91 6.09 16.35
N LYS A 150 -10.98 6.41 17.08
CA LYS A 150 -11.93 7.46 16.68
C LYS A 150 -11.26 8.81 16.45
N GLU A 151 -10.29 9.19 17.28
CA GLU A 151 -9.56 10.45 17.05
C GLU A 151 -8.75 10.42 15.75
N VAL A 152 -8.12 9.30 15.42
CA VAL A 152 -7.42 9.10 14.16
C VAL A 152 -8.41 9.19 12.97
N LEU A 153 -9.56 8.54 13.09
CA LEU A 153 -10.56 8.48 12.02
C LEU A 153 -11.35 9.79 11.84
N LYS A 154 -11.31 10.72 12.80
CA LYS A 154 -11.82 12.08 12.60
C LYS A 154 -11.00 12.84 11.56
N VAL A 155 -9.68 12.64 11.55
CA VAL A 155 -8.76 13.26 10.59
C VAL A 155 -8.77 12.49 9.28
N ARG A 156 -8.61 11.17 9.35
CA ARG A 156 -8.68 10.25 8.21
C ARG A 156 -10.14 9.82 7.99
N SER A 157 -11.04 10.77 7.78
CA SER A 157 -12.45 10.49 7.53
C SER A 157 -12.68 9.93 6.12
N ASN A 158 -13.84 9.27 5.90
CA ASN A 158 -14.22 8.80 4.58
C ASN A 158 -14.27 9.94 3.54
N ASP A 159 -14.67 11.15 3.93
CA ASP A 159 -14.62 12.32 3.04
C ASP A 159 -13.19 12.70 2.66
N CYS A 160 -12.26 12.63 3.63
CA CYS A 160 -10.84 12.86 3.36
C CYS A 160 -10.28 11.78 2.41
N ILE A 161 -10.62 10.52 2.66
CA ILE A 161 -10.23 9.38 1.82
C ILE A 161 -10.80 9.52 0.40
N CYS A 162 -12.07 9.91 0.24
CA CYS A 162 -12.67 10.13 -1.08
C CYS A 162 -11.93 11.21 -1.88
N ARG A 163 -11.63 12.36 -1.26
CA ARG A 163 -10.83 13.43 -1.92
C ARG A 163 -9.43 12.95 -2.29
N ALA A 164 -8.79 12.19 -1.41
CA ALA A 164 -7.47 11.62 -1.68
C ALA A 164 -7.52 10.58 -2.81
N ASN A 165 -8.58 9.81 -2.93
CA ASN A 165 -8.79 8.86 -4.01
C ASN A 165 -8.92 9.53 -5.38
N GLU A 166 -9.59 10.70 -5.46
CA GLU A 166 -9.60 11.47 -6.71
C GLU A 166 -8.18 11.92 -7.09
N MET A 167 -7.37 12.39 -6.13
CA MET A 167 -5.97 12.73 -6.37
C MET A 167 -5.16 11.52 -6.86
N VAL A 168 -5.34 10.33 -6.27
CA VAL A 168 -4.66 9.10 -6.71
C VAL A 168 -5.07 8.71 -8.12
N LYS A 169 -6.35 8.85 -8.46
CA LYS A 169 -6.89 8.59 -9.80
C LYS A 169 -6.29 9.53 -10.85
N GLU A 170 -6.18 10.83 -10.52
CA GLU A 170 -5.53 11.81 -11.39
C GLU A 170 -4.05 11.48 -11.61
N LEU A 171 -3.31 11.13 -10.52
CA LEU A 171 -1.92 10.71 -10.63
C LEU A 171 -1.75 9.44 -11.47
N ALA A 172 -2.67 8.48 -11.36
CA ALA A 172 -2.64 7.29 -12.21
C ALA A 172 -2.73 7.65 -13.70
N ALA A 173 -3.66 8.54 -14.06
CA ALA A 173 -3.80 9.04 -15.43
C ALA A 173 -2.54 9.80 -15.89
N GLU A 174 -1.97 10.65 -15.02
CA GLU A 174 -0.76 11.44 -15.31
C GLU A 174 0.44 10.56 -15.67
N VAL A 175 0.63 9.42 -14.98
CA VAL A 175 1.79 8.55 -15.21
C VAL A 175 1.49 7.32 -16.10
N GLY A 176 0.29 7.25 -16.69
CA GLY A 176 -0.14 6.12 -17.51
C GLY A 176 -0.25 4.82 -16.72
N ALA A 177 -0.74 4.89 -15.48
CA ALA A 177 -1.04 3.75 -14.63
C ALA A 177 -2.54 3.41 -14.65
N ALA A 178 -2.90 2.17 -14.31
CA ALA A 178 -4.30 1.83 -14.04
C ALA A 178 -4.68 2.24 -12.62
N TYR A 179 -5.83 2.88 -12.45
CA TYR A 179 -6.45 3.08 -11.14
C TYR A 179 -7.48 1.99 -10.89
N ILE A 180 -7.41 1.34 -9.72
CA ILE A 180 -8.35 0.28 -9.34
C ILE A 180 -9.05 0.68 -8.03
N ASP A 181 -10.35 0.85 -8.09
CA ASP A 181 -11.22 0.99 -6.91
C ASP A 181 -11.84 -0.37 -6.57
N ALA A 182 -11.32 -1.00 -5.51
CA ALA A 182 -11.80 -2.28 -5.01
C ALA A 182 -12.81 -2.13 -3.85
N ASN A 183 -13.32 -0.93 -3.61
CA ASN A 183 -14.08 -0.60 -2.39
C ASN A 183 -15.53 -1.08 -2.41
N ASP A 184 -16.14 -1.33 -3.57
CA ASP A 184 -17.56 -1.75 -3.65
C ASP A 184 -17.87 -3.01 -2.86
N GLY A 185 -16.92 -3.96 -2.78
CA GLY A 185 -17.09 -5.22 -2.05
C GLY A 185 -17.02 -5.07 -0.52
N ILE A 186 -16.41 -4.00 -0.02
CA ILE A 186 -16.08 -3.80 1.39
C ILE A 186 -16.89 -2.69 2.08
N LYS A 187 -17.67 -1.90 1.34
CA LYS A 187 -18.53 -0.84 1.88
C LYS A 187 -19.87 -1.37 2.35
N ASP A 188 -20.34 -0.82 3.46
CA ASP A 188 -21.72 -0.96 3.91
C ASP A 188 -22.65 0.06 3.21
N GLU A 189 -23.93 0.10 3.62
CA GLU A 189 -24.94 1.01 3.08
C GLU A 189 -24.64 2.50 3.37
N LYS A 190 -23.82 2.80 4.39
CA LYS A 190 -23.37 4.15 4.74
C LYS A 190 -22.09 4.56 3.99
N GLY A 191 -21.51 3.66 3.17
CA GLY A 191 -20.23 3.86 2.51
C GLY A 191 -19.01 3.67 3.44
N GLN A 192 -19.21 3.14 4.65
CA GLN A 192 -18.16 2.83 5.62
C GLN A 192 -17.61 1.41 5.36
N LEU A 193 -16.43 1.11 5.89
CA LEU A 193 -15.91 -0.25 5.92
C LEU A 193 -16.85 -1.15 6.74
N LYS A 194 -17.29 -2.28 6.17
CA LYS A 194 -18.18 -3.21 6.84
C LYS A 194 -17.62 -3.65 8.19
N ALA A 195 -18.47 -3.63 9.23
CA ALA A 195 -18.07 -3.94 10.59
C ALA A 195 -17.47 -5.34 10.74
N GLU A 196 -17.98 -6.32 10.00
CA GLU A 196 -17.48 -7.70 9.99
C GLU A 196 -16.13 -7.89 9.28
N TYR A 197 -15.65 -6.87 8.57
CA TYR A 197 -14.39 -6.93 7.83
C TYR A 197 -13.23 -6.24 8.55
N THR A 198 -13.50 -5.45 9.59
CA THR A 198 -12.48 -4.60 10.19
C THR A 198 -12.14 -4.98 11.63
N VAL A 199 -10.87 -4.81 11.97
CA VAL A 199 -10.33 -5.09 13.32
C VAL A 199 -10.73 -3.98 14.29
N GLU A 200 -10.54 -2.71 13.89
CA GLU A 200 -10.71 -1.53 14.75
C GLU A 200 -11.23 -0.30 13.98
N GLY A 201 -11.85 -0.54 12.82
CA GLY A 201 -12.41 0.52 11.98
C GLY A 201 -11.53 0.92 10.78
N MET A 202 -10.31 0.38 10.65
CA MET A 202 -9.38 0.71 9.55
C MET A 202 -8.70 -0.53 8.96
N HIS A 203 -8.05 -1.35 9.78
CA HIS A 203 -7.41 -2.58 9.30
C HIS A 203 -8.45 -3.69 9.12
N MET A 204 -8.17 -4.61 8.21
CA MET A 204 -9.12 -5.64 7.83
C MET A 204 -8.69 -7.04 8.31
N TYR A 205 -9.69 -7.86 8.59
CA TYR A 205 -9.54 -9.31 8.67
C TYR A 205 -9.40 -9.93 7.28
N ALA A 206 -9.06 -11.21 7.21
CA ALA A 206 -8.85 -11.94 5.96
C ALA A 206 -10.11 -11.92 5.05
N ASN A 207 -11.33 -11.96 5.60
CA ASN A 207 -12.57 -11.86 4.85
C ASN A 207 -12.73 -10.51 4.11
N GLY A 208 -12.32 -9.41 4.73
CA GLY A 208 -12.28 -8.09 4.08
C GLY A 208 -11.25 -8.07 2.93
N TYR A 209 -10.04 -8.60 3.17
CA TYR A 209 -9.04 -8.73 2.11
C TYR A 209 -9.47 -9.68 0.99
N LYS A 210 -10.25 -10.73 1.31
CA LYS A 210 -10.81 -11.61 0.28
C LYS A 210 -11.78 -10.85 -0.63
N ALA A 211 -12.64 -10.00 -0.06
CA ALA A 211 -13.53 -9.17 -0.85
C ALA A 211 -12.77 -8.16 -1.76
N VAL A 212 -11.65 -7.62 -1.27
CA VAL A 212 -10.73 -6.81 -2.10
C VAL A 212 -10.11 -7.67 -3.21
N LEU A 213 -9.60 -8.87 -2.87
CA LEU A 213 -9.01 -9.78 -3.85
C LEU A 213 -9.98 -10.10 -4.99
N ASP A 214 -11.26 -10.33 -4.70
CA ASP A 214 -12.25 -10.63 -5.71
C ASP A 214 -12.38 -9.51 -6.76
N ARG A 215 -12.15 -8.26 -6.36
CA ARG A 215 -12.10 -7.11 -7.28
C ARG A 215 -10.76 -6.97 -8.01
N LEU A 216 -9.68 -7.48 -7.44
CA LEU A 216 -8.36 -7.47 -8.08
C LEU A 216 -8.16 -8.64 -9.05
N LEU A 217 -8.83 -9.79 -8.84
CA LEU A 217 -8.65 -11.00 -9.65
C LEU A 217 -8.80 -10.77 -11.16
N PRO A 218 -9.81 -10.02 -11.66
CA PRO A 218 -9.92 -9.76 -13.10
C PRO A 218 -8.66 -9.07 -13.68
N HIS A 219 -8.00 -8.23 -12.89
CA HIS A 219 -6.74 -7.59 -13.29
C HIS A 219 -5.56 -8.56 -13.18
N LEU A 220 -5.46 -9.28 -12.06
CA LEU A 220 -4.35 -10.19 -11.78
C LEU A 220 -4.27 -11.36 -12.78
N LEU A 221 -5.40 -11.96 -13.15
CA LEU A 221 -5.45 -13.11 -14.05
C LEU A 221 -5.17 -12.76 -15.52
N THR A 222 -5.19 -11.48 -15.87
CA THR A 222 -4.81 -11.02 -17.24
C THR A 222 -3.31 -10.75 -17.38
N LEU A 223 -2.56 -10.78 -16.27
CA LEU A 223 -1.11 -10.56 -16.28
C LEU A 223 -0.40 -11.82 -16.80
N LYS A 224 0.57 -11.64 -17.69
CA LYS A 224 1.32 -12.72 -18.35
C LYS A 224 2.78 -12.64 -17.95
#